data_1b1a1513365fb3968d4933255b07e560
#
_entry.id   1b1a1513365fb3968d4933255b07e560
#
_cell.length_a   1.000
_cell.length_b   1.000
_cell.length_c   1.000
_cell.angle_alpha   90.00
_cell.angle_beta   90.00
_cell.angle_gamma   90.00
#
_symmetry.space_group_name_H-M   'P 1'
#
loop_
_entity.id
_entity.type
_entity.pdbx_description
1 polymer ?
#
loop_
_entity_poly.entity_id
_entity_poly.type
_entity_poly.pdbx_seq_one_letter_code
_entity_poly.pdbx_strand_id
1 'polypeptide(L)'
;YKPKLATAASVGLDIFQTVPATSTGAGDGFETNPDLSYAVSIKAGMEVLSETGVSFITTEDCNFKFSSSYDPMNISIYESSGDTPVTYLLQKSVKASSGNVTTEYFQFNDAEKYKRIALANSDVTEIISCTDSDGNSWYEVPFLAQDTVFTDMENLSTNDDELYTYADQAPYLLKLLKTARRFTTFIREDGRTEIRFGAGTSDSPDEEIVPNPDEVGSSLPGSPTYLNTAFDPSNFLVTKAYGQAPSNTQLTIRYRYGGGVSNNVRANSIRNVQFSNVTLDDSGLSTALVTQTQNSVAVNNPLPAAGGRSVESVVEVKNNALAYFQAQARAVTKEDYITRIYALPAKYGNVAKAYIVQDTQLDSQSGANSDSRVINPLALNLYVLGFDAGKRLANVNQAVKENIQTYLTQFRMVTDAVNIKDAFVINIGVSFSLLTKSGYNKEEVVLRAIQKVKDFFNIDKWQIGQPIVLADLAYQISLTDGVSAVVPPENNNPNGLPVLISNKFKESEGYSGNVYDINTATKGGVVYPSLDPSCFELKFGNADIEGRVVGDSAGSPGNSNGGSY
;
A
#
# COMPACT_ATOMS: atom_id res chain seq x y z
N TYR A 1 -6.30 -26.13 9.49
CA TYR A 1 -6.38 -24.73 9.89
C TYR A 1 -5.22 -24.38 10.82
N LYS A 2 -4.53 -23.29 10.57
CA LYS A 2 -3.50 -22.75 11.43
C LYS A 2 -4.10 -21.60 12.24
N PRO A 3 -4.06 -21.64 13.57
CA PRO A 3 -4.51 -20.51 14.39
C PRO A 3 -3.75 -19.24 14.04
N LYS A 4 -4.45 -18.11 14.03
CA LYS A 4 -3.86 -16.81 13.72
C LYS A 4 -3.05 -16.31 14.92
N LEU A 5 -1.86 -15.81 14.63
CA LEU A 5 -1.04 -15.08 15.59
C LEU A 5 -1.76 -13.80 16.03
N ALA A 6 -1.25 -13.16 17.08
CA ALA A 6 -1.69 -11.83 17.46
C ALA A 6 -1.51 -10.85 16.28
N THR A 7 -2.35 -9.84 16.20
CA THR A 7 -2.19 -8.79 15.20
C THR A 7 -1.72 -7.50 15.85
N ALA A 8 -0.84 -6.78 15.16
CA ALA A 8 -0.42 -5.45 15.53
C ALA A 8 -1.57 -4.45 15.36
N ALA A 9 -1.64 -3.44 16.21
CA ALA A 9 -2.52 -2.30 15.98
C ALA A 9 -1.90 -1.41 14.90
N SER A 10 -2.72 -0.89 14.01
CA SER A 10 -2.32 0.09 13.00
C SER A 10 -2.97 1.44 13.29
N VAL A 11 -2.28 2.51 12.94
CA VAL A 11 -2.72 3.88 13.16
C VAL A 11 -2.20 4.78 12.04
N GLY A 12 -3.00 5.77 11.64
CA GLY A 12 -2.54 6.90 10.85
C GLY A 12 -1.93 7.94 11.80
N LEU A 13 -0.68 8.29 11.56
CA LEU A 13 0.03 9.34 12.27
C LEU A 13 0.10 10.58 11.39
N ASP A 14 -0.35 11.71 11.91
CA ASP A 14 -0.07 13.00 11.31
C ASP A 14 1.29 13.46 11.79
N ILE A 15 2.20 13.69 10.85
CA ILE A 15 3.53 14.25 11.09
C ILE A 15 3.51 15.70 10.65
N PHE A 16 4.02 16.56 11.51
CA PHE A 16 4.06 18.00 11.33
C PHE A 16 5.50 18.49 11.25
N GLN A 17 5.71 19.50 10.43
CA GLN A 17 6.97 20.21 10.31
C GLN A 17 6.71 21.69 10.02
N THR A 18 7.47 22.59 10.63
CA THR A 18 7.45 24.01 10.25
C THR A 18 8.58 24.34 9.27
N VAL A 19 8.28 25.15 8.27
CA VAL A 19 9.27 25.64 7.31
C VAL A 19 9.17 27.16 7.19
N PRO A 20 10.29 27.89 6.92
CA PRO A 20 10.24 29.32 6.70
C PRO A 20 9.48 29.67 5.42
N ALA A 21 9.02 30.90 5.33
CA ALA A 21 8.45 31.46 4.12
C ALA A 21 9.55 32.00 3.18
N THR A 22 9.38 31.81 1.86
CA THR A 22 10.18 32.51 0.84
C THR A 22 9.43 33.71 0.31
N SER A 23 10.13 34.79 0.01
CA SER A 23 9.57 35.90 -0.77
C SER A 23 9.58 35.53 -2.25
N THR A 24 8.43 35.23 -2.84
CA THR A 24 8.29 35.14 -4.30
C THR A 24 8.07 36.52 -4.89
N GLY A 25 8.78 36.79 -5.99
CA GLY A 25 8.57 38.04 -6.74
C GLY A 25 7.13 38.16 -7.24
N ALA A 26 6.59 39.36 -7.22
CA ALA A 26 5.24 39.70 -7.59
C ALA A 26 4.79 39.06 -8.91
N GLY A 27 3.78 38.20 -8.85
CA GLY A 27 3.18 37.61 -10.05
C GLY A 27 1.99 36.68 -9.78
N ASP A 28 2.02 35.89 -8.71
CA ASP A 28 1.05 34.76 -8.50
C ASP A 28 -0.05 35.04 -7.48
N GLY A 29 -0.15 36.27 -6.96
CA GLY A 29 -1.19 36.60 -5.96
C GLY A 29 -0.87 36.18 -4.53
N PHE A 30 0.24 35.49 -4.29
CA PHE A 30 0.79 35.21 -2.98
C PHE A 30 2.09 35.99 -2.78
N GLU A 31 2.20 36.72 -1.69
CA GLU A 31 3.42 37.45 -1.35
C GLU A 31 4.54 36.53 -0.86
N THR A 32 4.19 35.38 -0.30
CA THR A 32 5.13 34.39 0.25
C THR A 32 4.64 32.97 0.03
N ASN A 33 5.57 32.03 -0.16
CA ASN A 33 5.32 30.60 -0.27
C ASN A 33 6.17 29.82 0.77
N PRO A 34 5.79 28.59 1.16
CA PRO A 34 6.64 27.76 2.01
C PRO A 34 7.95 27.42 1.29
N ASP A 35 9.08 27.59 1.98
CA ASP A 35 10.39 27.19 1.45
C ASP A 35 10.61 25.66 1.62
N LEU A 36 10.28 24.90 0.58
CA LEU A 36 10.41 23.45 0.59
C LEU A 36 11.87 22.97 0.53
N SER A 37 12.87 23.86 0.38
CA SER A 37 14.28 23.49 0.50
C SER A 37 14.61 23.03 1.92
N TYR A 38 13.89 23.57 2.93
CA TYR A 38 13.98 23.15 4.33
C TYR A 38 13.07 21.97 4.70
N ALA A 39 12.32 21.43 3.74
CA ALA A 39 11.46 20.28 3.99
C ALA A 39 12.28 19.01 4.20
N VAL A 40 11.97 18.29 5.27
CA VAL A 40 12.69 17.03 5.64
C VAL A 40 12.09 15.82 4.93
N SER A 41 12.91 14.78 4.81
CA SER A 41 12.47 13.42 4.48
C SER A 41 12.73 12.52 5.68
N ILE A 42 11.72 11.81 6.13
CA ILE A 42 11.77 10.86 7.24
C ILE A 42 11.61 9.46 6.66
N LYS A 43 12.60 8.61 6.85
CA LYS A 43 12.55 7.22 6.40
C LYS A 43 11.62 6.38 7.27
N ALA A 44 11.05 5.33 6.68
CA ALA A 44 10.31 4.31 7.43
C ALA A 44 11.14 3.76 8.59
N GLY A 45 10.46 3.38 9.68
CA GLY A 45 11.14 2.94 10.90
C GLY A 45 11.27 4.04 11.97
N MET A 46 10.64 5.20 11.80
CA MET A 46 10.50 6.18 12.88
C MET A 46 9.72 5.56 14.04
N GLU A 47 10.31 5.60 15.23
CA GLU A 47 9.71 5.04 16.43
C GLU A 47 9.04 6.14 17.26
N VAL A 48 7.78 5.94 17.59
CA VAL A 48 6.96 6.86 18.39
C VAL A 48 6.28 6.13 19.53
N LEU A 49 6.10 6.79 20.65
CA LEU A 49 5.45 6.22 21.84
C LEU A 49 4.13 6.91 22.14
N SER A 50 3.19 6.07 22.55
CA SER A 50 1.95 6.56 23.16
C SER A 50 2.17 6.99 24.61
N GLU A 51 1.21 7.73 25.18
CA GLU A 51 1.17 8.08 26.61
C GLU A 51 1.16 6.84 27.52
N THR A 52 0.69 5.70 27.02
CA THR A 52 0.64 4.41 27.73
C THR A 52 1.91 3.58 27.56
N GLY A 53 2.93 4.09 26.84
CA GLY A 53 4.19 3.40 26.61
C GLY A 53 4.16 2.35 25.47
N VAL A 54 3.09 2.31 24.68
CA VAL A 54 3.03 1.43 23.50
C VAL A 54 3.85 2.06 22.37
N SER A 55 4.81 1.30 21.83
CA SER A 55 5.65 1.70 20.70
C SER A 55 4.92 1.45 19.37
N PHE A 56 5.02 2.42 18.47
CA PHE A 56 4.59 2.33 17.07
C PHE A 56 5.76 2.68 16.16
N ILE A 57 5.86 1.98 15.05
CA ILE A 57 6.91 2.16 14.04
C ILE A 57 6.24 2.52 12.73
N THR A 58 6.70 3.61 12.09
CA THR A 58 6.20 4.00 10.76
C THR A 58 6.58 2.96 9.72
N THR A 59 5.63 2.59 8.87
CA THR A 59 5.81 1.57 7.83
C THR A 59 6.18 2.16 6.47
N GLU A 60 6.04 3.47 6.32
CA GLU A 60 6.23 4.19 5.06
C GLU A 60 7.12 5.41 5.27
N ASP A 61 7.81 5.83 4.19
CA ASP A 61 8.58 7.08 4.18
C ASP A 61 7.65 8.29 4.20
N CYS A 62 8.02 9.33 4.93
CA CYS A 62 7.36 10.63 4.93
C CYS A 62 8.29 11.68 4.31
N ASN A 63 7.96 12.17 3.12
CA ASN A 63 8.76 13.19 2.44
C ASN A 63 7.94 14.46 2.25
N PHE A 64 8.34 15.55 2.92
CA PHE A 64 7.69 16.85 2.82
C PHE A 64 8.11 17.68 1.59
N LYS A 65 9.07 17.20 0.78
CA LYS A 65 9.51 17.93 -0.43
C LYS A 65 8.49 17.88 -1.57
N PHE A 66 7.56 16.92 -1.55
CA PHE A 66 6.53 16.80 -2.59
C PHE A 66 5.18 16.32 -2.03
N SER A 67 4.16 16.52 -2.83
CA SER A 67 2.79 16.09 -2.57
C SER A 67 2.26 15.33 -3.77
N SER A 68 1.44 14.32 -3.54
CA SER A 68 0.78 13.54 -4.59
C SER A 68 -0.68 13.28 -4.25
N SER A 69 -1.43 12.71 -5.18
CA SER A 69 -2.83 12.32 -4.96
C SER A 69 -2.99 11.21 -3.91
N TYR A 70 -1.97 10.39 -3.73
CA TYR A 70 -1.95 9.33 -2.71
C TYR A 70 -1.38 9.81 -1.37
N ASP A 71 -0.41 10.72 -1.38
CA ASP A 71 0.28 11.26 -0.21
C ASP A 71 0.16 12.79 -0.21
N PRO A 72 -1.04 13.33 0.03
CA PRO A 72 -1.28 14.77 0.00
C PRO A 72 -0.58 15.44 1.17
N MET A 73 0.09 16.56 0.90
CA MET A 73 0.65 17.43 1.91
C MET A 73 -0.27 18.61 2.15
N ASN A 74 -0.63 18.81 3.40
CA ASN A 74 -1.42 19.95 3.84
C ASN A 74 -0.49 21.07 4.23
N ILE A 75 -0.80 22.28 3.80
CA ILE A 75 -0.04 23.50 4.08
C ILE A 75 -0.96 24.49 4.79
N SER A 76 -0.53 24.99 5.93
CA SER A 76 -1.22 26.05 6.66
C SER A 76 -0.22 27.08 7.16
N ILE A 77 -0.70 28.28 7.44
CA ILE A 77 0.12 29.34 8.02
C ILE A 77 0.30 29.04 9.50
N TYR A 78 1.54 28.95 9.96
CA TYR A 78 1.86 28.72 11.36
C TYR A 78 2.05 30.03 12.13
N GLU A 79 2.80 30.97 11.54
CA GLU A 79 3.14 32.25 12.15
C GLU A 79 3.14 33.36 11.09
N SER A 80 2.58 34.53 11.45
CA SER A 80 2.52 35.70 10.58
C SER A 80 3.08 36.93 11.29
N SER A 81 3.67 37.84 10.51
CA SER A 81 4.04 39.19 10.96
C SER A 81 3.12 40.20 10.25
N GLY A 82 2.08 40.65 10.94
CA GLY A 82 0.98 41.36 10.31
C GLY A 82 0.20 40.46 9.38
N ASP A 83 0.00 40.87 8.12
CA ASP A 83 -0.70 40.08 7.11
C ASP A 83 0.24 39.13 6.31
N THR A 84 1.57 39.21 6.53
CA THR A 84 2.54 38.43 5.78
C THR A 84 2.93 37.18 6.55
N PRO A 85 2.75 35.97 5.98
CA PRO A 85 3.22 34.69 6.59
C PRO A 85 4.74 34.67 6.71
N VAL A 86 5.23 34.23 7.89
CA VAL A 86 6.67 34.06 8.19
C VAL A 86 7.05 32.60 8.21
N THR A 87 6.15 31.75 8.73
CA THR A 87 6.39 30.31 8.87
C THR A 87 5.14 29.55 8.47
N TYR A 88 5.33 28.48 7.72
CA TYR A 88 4.27 27.55 7.33
C TYR A 88 4.37 26.25 8.10
N LEU A 89 3.23 25.65 8.38
CA LEU A 89 3.11 24.30 8.92
C LEU A 89 2.78 23.33 7.78
N LEU A 90 3.64 22.36 7.60
CA LEU A 90 3.43 21.22 6.70
C LEU A 90 2.90 20.04 7.52
N GLN A 91 1.91 19.35 7.00
CA GLN A 91 1.33 18.15 7.60
C GLN A 91 1.23 17.05 6.56
N LYS A 92 1.63 15.83 6.94
CA LYS A 92 1.41 14.59 6.19
C LYS A 92 0.96 13.47 7.11
N SER A 93 0.15 12.56 6.57
CA SER A 93 -0.30 11.38 7.29
C SER A 93 0.48 10.15 6.82
N VAL A 94 0.99 9.35 7.76
CA VAL A 94 1.77 8.14 7.51
C VAL A 94 1.22 7.00 8.33
N LYS A 95 1.24 5.79 7.80
CA LYS A 95 0.82 4.59 8.55
C LYS A 95 1.92 4.12 9.51
N ALA A 96 1.51 3.74 10.70
CA ALA A 96 2.39 3.11 11.69
C ALA A 96 1.73 1.86 12.27
N SER A 97 2.57 0.93 12.70
CA SER A 97 2.15 -0.35 13.26
C SER A 97 2.78 -0.53 14.63
N SER A 98 2.00 -1.05 15.58
CA SER A 98 2.52 -1.35 16.92
C SER A 98 3.45 -2.56 16.91
N GLY A 99 4.36 -2.62 17.86
CA GLY A 99 5.20 -3.77 18.13
C GLY A 99 6.69 -3.48 18.14
N ASN A 100 7.40 -4.38 18.78
CA ASN A 100 8.85 -4.36 18.90
C ASN A 100 9.46 -5.56 18.16
N VAL A 101 10.66 -5.39 17.61
CA VAL A 101 11.43 -6.46 16.97
C VAL A 101 12.49 -6.95 17.93
N THR A 102 12.58 -8.27 18.08
CA THR A 102 13.63 -8.92 18.90
C THR A 102 14.28 -10.08 18.15
N THR A 103 15.42 -10.49 18.65
CA THR A 103 16.18 -11.64 18.13
C THR A 103 16.46 -12.61 19.27
N GLU A 104 16.16 -13.88 19.07
CA GLU A 104 16.49 -14.95 20.00
C GLU A 104 17.38 -16.00 19.34
N TYR A 105 18.21 -16.64 20.16
CA TYR A 105 19.18 -17.64 19.73
C TYR A 105 18.86 -18.97 20.38
N PHE A 106 18.76 -20.03 19.56
CA PHE A 106 18.48 -21.38 20.03
C PHE A 106 19.58 -22.33 19.58
N GLN A 107 20.23 -22.98 20.53
CA GLN A 107 21.27 -23.95 20.25
C GLN A 107 20.66 -25.35 20.08
N PHE A 108 21.04 -26.03 19.01
CA PHE A 108 20.67 -27.41 18.73
C PHE A 108 21.94 -28.27 18.68
N ASN A 109 21.87 -29.43 19.34
CA ASN A 109 22.88 -30.48 19.26
C ASN A 109 22.45 -31.51 18.20
N ASP A 110 22.38 -32.78 18.55
CA ASP A 110 21.92 -33.84 17.65
C ASP A 110 20.48 -33.58 17.17
N ALA A 111 20.17 -34.08 15.96
CA ALA A 111 18.85 -33.96 15.37
C ALA A 111 17.77 -34.64 16.20
N GLU A 112 16.80 -33.89 16.68
CA GLU A 112 15.65 -34.42 17.40
C GLU A 112 14.39 -34.27 16.54
N LYS A 113 13.70 -35.41 16.29
CA LYS A 113 12.48 -35.42 15.46
C LYS A 113 11.38 -34.56 16.07
N TYR A 114 10.80 -33.68 15.23
CA TYR A 114 9.70 -32.81 15.61
C TYR A 114 10.02 -31.92 16.83
N LYS A 115 11.29 -31.50 16.94
CA LYS A 115 11.73 -30.57 17.98
C LYS A 115 10.84 -29.35 18.04
N ARG A 116 10.53 -28.94 19.27
CA ARG A 116 9.73 -27.75 19.54
C ARG A 116 10.52 -26.77 20.38
N ILE A 117 10.42 -25.51 20.05
CA ILE A 117 10.98 -24.40 20.83
C ILE A 117 9.88 -23.36 21.04
N ALA A 118 9.87 -22.71 22.18
CA ALA A 118 8.93 -21.65 22.49
C ALA A 118 9.65 -20.30 22.53
N LEU A 119 9.13 -19.30 21.85
CA LEU A 119 9.62 -17.94 21.91
C LEU A 119 9.35 -17.35 23.30
N ALA A 120 10.23 -16.46 23.77
CA ALA A 120 10.14 -15.89 25.11
C ALA A 120 8.94 -14.93 25.25
N ASN A 121 8.65 -14.14 24.21
CA ASN A 121 7.59 -13.15 24.25
C ASN A 121 6.24 -13.75 23.85
N SER A 122 5.17 -13.27 24.49
CA SER A 122 3.78 -13.49 24.06
C SER A 122 3.41 -12.53 22.93
N ASP A 123 2.22 -12.77 22.34
CA ASP A 123 1.63 -11.88 21.31
C ASP A 123 2.57 -11.61 20.13
N VAL A 124 3.26 -12.66 19.67
CA VAL A 124 4.06 -12.62 18.45
C VAL A 124 3.13 -12.38 17.27
N THR A 125 3.47 -11.40 16.45
CA THR A 125 2.70 -11.02 15.26
C THR A 125 3.22 -11.68 14.00
N GLU A 126 4.54 -11.78 13.86
CA GLU A 126 5.20 -12.40 12.70
C GLU A 126 6.61 -12.89 13.03
N ILE A 127 7.07 -13.89 12.31
CA ILE A 127 8.48 -14.29 12.28
C ILE A 127 9.11 -13.65 11.05
N ILE A 128 10.07 -12.75 11.27
CA ILE A 128 10.72 -11.98 10.20
C ILE A 128 11.76 -12.85 9.49
N SER A 129 12.60 -13.56 10.24
CA SER A 129 13.62 -14.44 9.69
C SER A 129 13.99 -15.55 10.69
N CYS A 130 14.38 -16.68 10.15
CA CYS A 130 14.96 -17.80 10.90
C CYS A 130 16.15 -18.31 10.09
N THR A 131 17.36 -18.14 10.60
CA THR A 131 18.62 -18.51 9.93
C THR A 131 19.46 -19.40 10.82
N ASP A 132 20.16 -20.36 10.23
CA ASP A 132 21.10 -21.20 10.96
C ASP A 132 22.53 -20.62 10.94
N SER A 133 23.45 -21.21 11.72
CA SER A 133 24.84 -20.78 11.81
C SER A 133 25.62 -20.90 10.49
N ASP A 134 25.12 -21.69 9.54
CA ASP A 134 25.70 -21.87 8.20
C ASP A 134 25.16 -20.86 7.18
N GLY A 135 24.26 -19.95 7.63
CA GLY A 135 23.64 -18.92 6.80
C GLY A 135 22.43 -19.40 5.99
N ASN A 136 21.95 -20.64 6.22
CA ASN A 136 20.76 -21.11 5.52
C ASN A 136 19.49 -20.58 6.17
N SER A 137 18.51 -20.24 5.34
CA SER A 137 17.19 -19.80 5.79
C SER A 137 16.24 -20.95 6.04
N TRP A 138 15.47 -20.85 7.10
CA TRP A 138 14.39 -21.75 7.46
C TRP A 138 13.07 -21.03 7.24
N TYR A 139 12.11 -21.70 6.60
CA TYR A 139 10.89 -21.09 6.11
C TYR A 139 9.66 -21.55 6.90
N GLU A 140 8.80 -20.59 7.21
CA GLU A 140 7.51 -20.89 7.82
C GLU A 140 6.55 -21.44 6.78
N VAL A 141 5.91 -22.58 7.10
CA VAL A 141 4.89 -23.21 6.26
C VAL A 141 3.60 -23.42 7.05
N PRO A 142 2.44 -23.43 6.40
CA PRO A 142 1.16 -23.72 7.06
C PRO A 142 1.13 -25.12 7.69
N PHE A 143 1.79 -26.09 7.04
CA PHE A 143 1.91 -27.48 7.51
C PHE A 143 3.21 -28.08 6.97
N LEU A 144 3.84 -28.95 7.77
CA LEU A 144 5.17 -29.50 7.46
C LEU A 144 5.24 -30.34 6.18
N ALA A 145 4.11 -30.88 5.71
CA ALA A 145 4.07 -31.62 4.44
C ALA A 145 4.22 -30.73 3.20
N GLN A 146 4.03 -29.40 3.33
CA GLN A 146 4.24 -28.47 2.24
C GLN A 146 5.75 -28.27 2.03
N ASP A 147 6.28 -28.72 0.92
CA ASP A 147 7.70 -28.65 0.56
C ASP A 147 8.06 -27.42 -0.28
N THR A 148 7.06 -26.76 -0.84
CA THR A 148 7.21 -25.60 -1.70
C THR A 148 6.82 -24.34 -0.94
N VAL A 149 7.71 -23.36 -0.89
CA VAL A 149 7.50 -22.07 -0.27
C VAL A 149 7.68 -20.95 -1.28
N PHE A 150 6.96 -19.86 -1.08
CA PHE A 150 7.23 -18.64 -1.79
C PHE A 150 8.32 -17.89 -1.03
N THR A 151 9.43 -17.64 -1.70
CA THR A 151 10.57 -16.95 -1.10
C THR A 151 10.91 -15.70 -1.88
N ASP A 152 11.50 -14.77 -1.17
CA ASP A 152 12.02 -13.54 -1.71
C ASP A 152 13.40 -13.78 -2.30
N MET A 153 13.61 -13.28 -3.48
CA MET A 153 14.94 -13.14 -4.07
C MET A 153 15.17 -11.65 -4.32
N GLU A 154 16.25 -11.12 -3.77
CA GLU A 154 16.62 -9.72 -4.05
C GLU A 154 16.76 -9.51 -5.55
N ASN A 155 16.19 -8.41 -6.05
CA ASN A 155 16.23 -8.07 -7.46
C ASN A 155 17.56 -7.39 -7.80
N LEU A 156 18.60 -8.23 -7.97
CA LEU A 156 19.97 -7.83 -8.30
C LEU A 156 20.33 -8.36 -9.69
N SER A 157 21.27 -7.68 -10.35
CA SER A 157 21.79 -8.12 -11.66
C SER A 157 22.41 -9.53 -11.65
N THR A 158 22.88 -9.98 -10.47
CA THR A 158 23.40 -11.35 -10.27
C THR A 158 22.32 -12.41 -10.22
N ASN A 159 21.09 -12.03 -9.91
CA ASN A 159 19.95 -12.94 -9.72
C ASN A 159 19.02 -12.97 -10.94
N ASP A 160 18.85 -11.81 -11.60
CA ASP A 160 18.02 -11.70 -12.81
C ASP A 160 18.47 -10.47 -13.62
N ASP A 161 19.09 -10.73 -14.79
CA ASP A 161 19.66 -9.67 -15.64
C ASP A 161 18.60 -8.80 -16.32
N GLU A 162 17.39 -9.32 -16.52
CA GLU A 162 16.32 -8.59 -17.22
C GLU A 162 15.51 -7.74 -16.24
N LEU A 163 15.21 -8.29 -15.07
CA LEU A 163 14.32 -7.65 -14.12
C LEU A 163 15.02 -6.70 -13.14
N TYR A 164 16.37 -6.77 -13.02
CA TYR A 164 17.09 -5.95 -12.07
C TYR A 164 16.97 -4.44 -12.36
N THR A 165 16.73 -4.05 -13.61
CA THR A 165 16.49 -2.65 -13.99
C THR A 165 15.26 -2.04 -13.31
N TYR A 166 14.38 -2.88 -12.77
CA TYR A 166 13.15 -2.50 -12.07
C TYR A 166 13.25 -2.63 -10.55
N ALA A 167 14.46 -2.78 -10.00
CA ALA A 167 14.69 -2.98 -8.56
C ALA A 167 14.12 -1.85 -7.68
N ASP A 168 14.08 -0.62 -8.18
CA ASP A 168 13.50 0.53 -7.47
C ASP A 168 12.01 0.35 -7.13
N GLN A 169 11.24 -0.27 -8.02
CA GLN A 169 9.80 -0.50 -7.83
C GLN A 169 9.48 -1.89 -7.29
N ALA A 170 10.33 -2.87 -7.59
CA ALA A 170 10.22 -4.26 -7.14
C ALA A 170 11.57 -4.73 -6.58
N PRO A 171 11.92 -4.36 -5.35
CA PRO A 171 13.22 -4.72 -4.76
C PRO A 171 13.38 -6.22 -4.54
N TYR A 172 12.29 -6.98 -4.51
CA TYR A 172 12.28 -8.43 -4.39
C TYR A 172 11.44 -9.09 -5.48
N LEU A 173 11.92 -10.23 -5.96
CA LEU A 173 11.19 -11.12 -6.86
C LEU A 173 10.62 -12.29 -6.05
N LEU A 174 9.37 -12.62 -6.30
CA LEU A 174 8.69 -13.74 -5.66
C LEU A 174 8.98 -15.03 -6.46
N LYS A 175 9.74 -15.92 -5.90
CA LYS A 175 10.09 -17.20 -6.51
C LYS A 175 9.52 -18.38 -5.72
N LEU A 176 9.24 -19.48 -6.43
CA LEU A 176 8.88 -20.74 -5.82
C LEU A 176 10.15 -21.52 -5.49
N LEU A 177 10.34 -21.86 -4.22
CA LEU A 177 11.46 -22.64 -3.74
C LEU A 177 10.96 -23.94 -3.12
N LYS A 178 11.53 -25.07 -3.53
CA LYS A 178 11.35 -26.32 -2.83
C LYS A 178 12.43 -26.45 -1.76
N THR A 179 12.02 -26.60 -0.48
CA THR A 179 12.95 -26.62 0.64
C THR A 179 12.59 -27.69 1.67
N ALA A 180 13.62 -28.36 2.18
CA ALA A 180 13.50 -29.23 3.34
C ALA A 180 13.60 -28.47 4.67
N ARG A 181 14.20 -27.27 4.69
CA ARG A 181 14.36 -26.42 5.89
C ARG A 181 13.10 -25.60 6.12
N ARG A 182 12.16 -26.19 6.83
CA ARG A 182 10.86 -25.59 7.09
C ARG A 182 10.35 -25.87 8.49
N PHE A 183 9.51 -24.99 9.00
CA PHE A 183 8.90 -25.10 10.32
C PHE A 183 7.45 -24.63 10.30
N THR A 184 6.70 -25.00 11.32
CA THR A 184 5.34 -24.49 11.56
C THR A 184 5.28 -23.80 12.91
N THR A 185 4.40 -22.83 13.04
CA THR A 185 4.15 -22.11 14.30
C THR A 185 2.84 -22.58 14.91
N PHE A 186 2.82 -22.70 16.24
CA PHE A 186 1.65 -23.02 17.04
C PHE A 186 1.55 -22.03 18.20
N ILE A 187 0.35 -21.85 18.71
CA ILE A 187 0.10 -21.04 19.89
C ILE A 187 -0.09 -22.00 21.06
N ARG A 188 0.68 -21.80 22.14
CA ARG A 188 0.55 -22.52 23.40
C ARG A 188 -0.60 -21.98 24.24
N GLU A 189 -1.01 -22.72 25.24
CA GLU A 189 -2.05 -22.29 26.22
C GLU A 189 -1.64 -21.02 26.98
N ASP A 190 -0.33 -20.79 27.15
CA ASP A 190 0.23 -19.60 27.79
C ASP A 190 0.33 -18.38 26.88
N GLY A 191 -0.19 -18.44 25.64
CA GLY A 191 -0.17 -17.37 24.65
C GLY A 191 1.15 -17.19 23.92
N ARG A 192 2.20 -17.96 24.27
CA ARG A 192 3.49 -17.91 23.55
C ARG A 192 3.44 -18.71 22.25
N THR A 193 4.23 -18.26 21.30
CA THR A 193 4.38 -18.95 20.01
C THR A 193 5.42 -20.07 20.13
N GLU A 194 5.03 -21.27 19.77
CA GLU A 194 5.89 -22.45 19.65
C GLU A 194 6.22 -22.70 18.19
N ILE A 195 7.48 -22.97 17.90
CA ILE A 195 7.98 -23.34 16.57
C ILE A 195 8.26 -24.84 16.58
N ARG A 196 7.75 -25.55 15.59
CA ARG A 196 7.94 -26.99 15.42
C ARG A 196 8.65 -27.27 14.10
N PHE A 197 9.73 -28.05 14.16
CA PHE A 197 10.52 -28.49 13.02
C PHE A 197 10.10 -29.88 12.52
N GLY A 198 10.68 -30.30 11.39
CA GLY A 198 10.45 -31.63 10.81
C GLY A 198 11.17 -32.77 11.54
N ALA A 199 11.20 -33.92 10.92
CA ALA A 199 11.81 -35.13 11.47
C ALA A 199 12.99 -35.66 10.65
N GLY A 200 13.30 -35.02 9.48
CA GLY A 200 14.38 -35.42 8.60
C GLY A 200 15.76 -35.13 9.19
N THR A 201 16.69 -36.02 8.94
CA THR A 201 18.12 -35.83 9.24
C THR A 201 18.87 -35.68 7.92
N SER A 202 20.17 -35.34 7.98
CA SER A 202 21.02 -35.30 6.80
C SER A 202 21.06 -36.65 6.03
N ASP A 203 20.84 -37.75 6.74
CA ASP A 203 20.88 -39.11 6.18
C ASP A 203 19.51 -39.59 5.62
N SER A 204 18.45 -38.81 5.87
CA SER A 204 17.09 -39.05 5.36
C SER A 204 16.47 -37.78 4.84
N PRO A 205 16.90 -37.29 3.67
CA PRO A 205 16.35 -36.07 3.08
C PRO A 205 14.86 -36.21 2.80
N ASP A 206 14.13 -35.12 2.93
CA ASP A 206 12.67 -35.05 2.77
C ASP A 206 12.20 -35.47 1.37
N GLU A 207 13.10 -35.48 0.42
CA GLU A 207 12.84 -35.84 -0.98
C GLU A 207 12.85 -37.32 -1.25
N GLU A 208 13.32 -38.17 -0.30
CA GLU A 208 13.31 -39.59 -0.47
C GLU A 208 11.91 -40.16 -0.19
N ILE A 209 11.12 -40.25 -1.25
CA ILE A 209 9.81 -40.86 -1.24
C ILE A 209 10.03 -42.35 -1.34
N VAL A 210 9.84 -43.08 -0.22
CA VAL A 210 9.84 -44.54 -0.23
C VAL A 210 8.39 -45.00 -0.36
N PRO A 211 7.99 -45.60 -1.49
CA PRO A 211 6.66 -46.21 -1.59
C PRO A 211 6.50 -47.29 -0.51
N ASN A 212 5.39 -47.25 0.21
CA ASN A 212 5.09 -48.28 1.19
C ASN A 212 4.91 -49.62 0.47
N PRO A 213 5.76 -50.66 0.72
CA PRO A 213 5.68 -51.92 0.01
C PRO A 213 4.32 -52.61 0.18
N ASP A 214 3.62 -52.37 1.30
CA ASP A 214 2.32 -52.98 1.59
C ASP A 214 1.18 -52.35 0.77
N GLU A 215 1.38 -51.11 0.26
CA GLU A 215 0.39 -50.36 -0.51
C GLU A 215 0.68 -50.35 -2.02
N VAL A 216 1.90 -50.66 -2.42
CA VAL A 216 2.26 -50.90 -3.81
C VAL A 216 1.83 -52.31 -4.18
N GLY A 217 0.58 -52.45 -4.59
CA GLY A 217 -0.01 -53.73 -4.97
C GLY A 217 0.61 -54.41 -6.19
N SER A 218 1.92 -54.60 -6.21
CA SER A 218 2.54 -55.54 -7.13
C SER A 218 2.32 -56.97 -6.56
N SER A 219 1.26 -57.57 -6.98
CA SER A 219 1.08 -59.02 -6.78
C SER A 219 2.25 -59.77 -7.41
N LEU A 220 3.27 -60.04 -6.64
CA LEU A 220 4.22 -61.09 -7.01
C LEU A 220 3.42 -62.39 -7.21
N PRO A 221 3.66 -63.15 -8.28
CA PRO A 221 2.98 -64.41 -8.48
C PRO A 221 3.17 -65.33 -7.26
N GLY A 222 2.08 -65.66 -6.54
CA GLY A 222 2.09 -66.47 -5.32
C GLY A 222 1.95 -65.73 -4.00
N SER A 223 1.83 -64.39 -4.01
CA SER A 223 1.50 -63.59 -2.82
C SER A 223 -0.02 -63.55 -2.60
N PRO A 224 -0.55 -63.72 -1.37
CA PRO A 224 -1.97 -63.55 -1.13
C PRO A 224 -2.39 -62.12 -1.44
N THR A 225 -3.32 -61.99 -2.37
CA THR A 225 -3.88 -60.69 -2.75
C THR A 225 -4.82 -60.22 -1.64
N TYR A 226 -4.42 -59.28 -0.85
CA TYR A 226 -5.31 -58.63 0.10
C TYR A 226 -6.24 -57.66 -0.65
N LEU A 227 -7.29 -58.18 -1.25
CA LEU A 227 -8.32 -57.45 -1.97
C LEU A 227 -9.26 -56.61 -1.06
N ASN A 228 -9.02 -56.62 0.25
CA ASN A 228 -9.90 -56.00 1.23
C ASN A 228 -9.35 -54.72 1.87
N THR A 229 -8.18 -54.24 1.49
CA THR A 229 -7.71 -52.91 1.93
C THR A 229 -8.15 -51.90 0.89
N ALA A 230 -8.97 -50.95 1.31
CA ALA A 230 -9.32 -49.81 0.50
C ALA A 230 -8.01 -49.08 0.13
N PHE A 231 -7.71 -49.00 -1.16
CA PHE A 231 -6.56 -48.26 -1.67
C PHE A 231 -6.79 -46.78 -1.38
N ASP A 232 -6.06 -46.22 -0.42
CA ASP A 232 -6.04 -44.80 -0.13
C ASP A 232 -4.85 -44.17 -0.84
N PRO A 233 -5.07 -43.39 -1.93
CA PRO A 233 -4.00 -42.72 -2.65
C PRO A 233 -3.18 -41.75 -1.80
N SER A 234 -3.73 -41.26 -0.68
CA SER A 234 -3.03 -40.36 0.24
C SER A 234 -1.94 -41.05 1.06
N ASN A 235 -2.05 -42.39 1.25
CA ASN A 235 -1.08 -43.18 1.97
C ASN A 235 -0.04 -43.86 1.08
N PHE A 236 -0.13 -43.71 -0.23
CA PHE A 236 0.77 -44.36 -1.17
C PHE A 236 2.22 -43.83 -1.06
N LEU A 237 2.39 -42.62 -0.61
CA LEU A 237 3.68 -41.93 -0.46
C LEU A 237 3.94 -41.65 1.03
N VAL A 238 4.70 -42.49 1.68
CA VAL A 238 5.16 -42.23 3.05
C VAL A 238 6.44 -41.41 2.96
N THR A 239 6.34 -40.11 3.24
CA THR A 239 7.50 -39.28 3.51
C THR A 239 7.96 -39.55 4.95
N LYS A 240 9.16 -40.08 5.13
CA LYS A 240 9.75 -40.36 6.46
C LYS A 240 10.04 -39.11 7.27
N ALA A 241 10.00 -37.93 6.61
CA ALA A 241 10.53 -36.71 7.18
C ALA A 241 9.72 -35.48 6.88
N TYR A 242 8.79 -35.01 7.29
CA TYR A 242 8.08 -33.73 7.04
C TYR A 242 9.00 -32.49 7.26
N GLY A 243 10.04 -32.34 6.43
CA GLY A 243 11.10 -31.34 6.61
C GLY A 243 12.22 -31.81 7.51
N GLN A 244 13.32 -31.08 7.51
CA GLN A 244 14.52 -31.37 8.32
C GLN A 244 14.32 -30.94 9.78
N ALA A 245 15.04 -31.63 10.68
CA ALA A 245 15.24 -31.20 12.04
C ALA A 245 16.57 -30.42 12.11
N PRO A 246 16.65 -29.28 12.82
CA PRO A 246 17.92 -28.61 13.05
C PRO A 246 18.86 -29.49 13.86
N SER A 247 20.13 -29.59 13.45
CA SER A 247 21.18 -30.38 14.08
C SER A 247 22.50 -29.66 14.08
N ASN A 248 23.24 -29.74 15.19
CA ASN A 248 24.56 -29.15 15.37
C ASN A 248 24.67 -27.69 14.87
N THR A 249 23.64 -26.91 15.13
CA THR A 249 23.53 -25.52 14.65
C THR A 249 22.90 -24.62 15.69
N GLN A 250 23.16 -23.33 15.57
CA GLN A 250 22.45 -22.29 16.31
C GLN A 250 21.46 -21.60 15.36
N LEU A 251 20.19 -21.64 15.70
CA LEU A 251 19.19 -20.86 14.98
C LEU A 251 19.05 -19.47 15.57
N THR A 252 19.12 -18.48 14.69
CA THR A 252 18.85 -17.06 14.97
C THR A 252 17.45 -16.74 14.47
N ILE A 253 16.53 -16.47 15.39
CA ILE A 253 15.13 -16.18 15.07
C ILE A 253 14.86 -14.71 15.39
N ARG A 254 14.53 -13.95 14.36
CA ARG A 254 14.12 -12.56 14.46
C ARG A 254 12.61 -12.48 14.26
N TYR A 255 11.92 -11.89 15.22
CA TYR A 255 10.45 -11.83 15.17
C TYR A 255 9.93 -10.52 15.77
N ARG A 256 8.69 -10.17 15.39
CA ARG A 256 7.96 -9.02 15.94
C ARG A 256 6.95 -9.51 16.97
N TYR A 257 6.88 -8.81 18.08
CA TYR A 257 5.94 -9.05 19.17
C TYR A 257 5.31 -7.75 19.64
N GLY A 258 4.30 -7.82 20.51
CA GLY A 258 3.56 -6.65 20.99
C GLY A 258 2.30 -6.41 20.16
N GLY A 259 1.68 -7.48 19.68
CA GLY A 259 0.30 -7.47 19.22
C GLY A 259 -0.67 -7.45 20.40
N GLY A 260 -1.94 -7.38 20.10
CA GLY A 260 -2.98 -7.50 21.11
C GLY A 260 -3.88 -6.28 21.22
N VAL A 261 -4.99 -6.47 21.95
CA VAL A 261 -6.03 -5.43 22.14
C VAL A 261 -5.51 -4.23 22.92
N SER A 262 -4.52 -4.43 23.80
CA SER A 262 -3.89 -3.36 24.60
C SER A 262 -3.19 -2.31 23.75
N ASN A 263 -2.84 -2.64 22.51
CA ASN A 263 -2.15 -1.74 21.60
C ASN A 263 -3.11 -0.86 20.79
N ASN A 264 -4.41 -1.05 20.93
CA ASN A 264 -5.42 -0.16 20.37
C ASN A 264 -5.52 1.12 21.23
N VAL A 265 -4.54 2.00 21.10
CA VAL A 265 -4.49 3.25 21.87
C VAL A 265 -5.52 4.26 21.36
N ARG A 266 -5.96 5.15 22.27
CA ARG A 266 -6.93 6.19 21.93
C ARG A 266 -6.35 7.26 20.98
N ALA A 267 -7.24 8.03 20.38
CA ALA A 267 -6.86 9.21 19.60
C ALA A 267 -6.09 10.22 20.46
N ASN A 268 -5.18 10.95 19.82
CA ASN A 268 -4.34 12.01 20.40
C ASN A 268 -3.44 11.55 21.55
N SER A 269 -3.09 10.26 21.61
CA SER A 269 -2.23 9.70 22.66
C SER A 269 -0.78 9.45 22.21
N ILE A 270 -0.50 9.44 20.91
CA ILE A 270 0.85 9.22 20.37
C ILE A 270 1.45 10.59 20.06
N ARG A 271 2.41 11.02 20.88
CA ARG A 271 3.03 12.36 20.77
C ARG A 271 4.54 12.36 20.93
N ASN A 272 5.12 11.30 21.44
CA ASN A 272 6.54 11.24 21.75
C ASN A 272 7.31 10.55 20.64
N VAL A 273 8.20 11.30 19.98
CA VAL A 273 9.16 10.74 19.02
C VAL A 273 10.36 10.22 19.80
N GLN A 274 10.65 8.91 19.67
CA GLN A 274 11.82 8.28 20.32
C GLN A 274 13.00 8.24 19.37
N PHE A 275 12.78 7.82 18.15
CA PHE A 275 13.81 7.74 17.13
C PHE A 275 13.21 8.18 15.79
N SER A 276 13.93 9.08 15.10
CA SER A 276 13.57 9.52 13.76
C SER A 276 14.81 9.53 12.86
N ASN A 277 14.71 8.87 11.72
CA ASN A 277 15.73 8.93 10.68
C ASN A 277 15.39 10.08 9.72
N VAL A 278 15.70 11.31 10.17
CA VAL A 278 15.43 12.55 9.42
C VAL A 278 16.61 12.84 8.51
N THR A 279 16.35 13.01 7.23
CA THR A 279 17.34 13.41 6.23
C THR A 279 16.92 14.74 5.61
N LEU A 280 17.88 15.66 5.51
CA LEU A 280 17.74 16.95 4.84
C LEU A 280 19.05 17.21 4.08
N ASP A 281 18.92 17.62 2.82
CA ASP A 281 20.05 18.17 2.08
C ASP A 281 20.19 19.63 2.52
N ASP A 282 21.21 19.90 3.32
CA ASP A 282 21.49 21.21 3.94
C ASP A 282 22.47 22.06 3.13
N SER A 283 22.83 21.61 1.93
CA SER A 283 23.79 22.30 1.05
C SER A 283 23.29 23.72 0.71
N GLY A 284 24.00 24.73 1.22
CA GLY A 284 23.69 26.13 0.99
C GLY A 284 22.55 26.71 1.84
N LEU A 285 22.03 25.95 2.81
CA LEU A 285 20.98 26.40 3.72
C LEU A 285 21.56 27.00 5.02
N SER A 286 20.76 27.83 5.68
CA SER A 286 21.10 28.39 6.99
C SER A 286 21.07 27.30 8.07
N THR A 287 22.18 27.00 8.72
CA THR A 287 22.30 25.99 9.77
C THR A 287 21.32 26.21 10.92
N ALA A 288 21.04 27.47 11.29
CA ALA A 288 20.08 27.80 12.35
C ALA A 288 18.66 27.38 11.97
N LEU A 289 18.23 27.70 10.73
CA LEU A 289 16.91 27.32 10.21
C LEU A 289 16.79 25.80 10.01
N VAL A 290 17.84 25.16 9.52
CA VAL A 290 17.92 23.68 9.40
C VAL A 290 17.68 23.02 10.74
N THR A 291 18.39 23.44 11.78
CA THR A 291 18.22 22.89 13.14
C THR A 291 16.81 23.16 13.70
N GLN A 292 16.28 24.37 13.48
CA GLN A 292 14.93 24.72 13.90
C GLN A 292 13.89 23.83 13.21
N THR A 293 14.02 23.63 11.90
CA THR A 293 13.09 22.85 11.09
C THR A 293 13.13 21.36 11.44
N GLN A 294 14.32 20.80 11.67
CA GLN A 294 14.47 19.40 12.12
C GLN A 294 13.85 19.19 13.51
N ASN A 295 14.03 20.13 14.42
CA ASN A 295 13.48 20.06 15.78
C ASN A 295 11.98 20.34 15.84
N SER A 296 11.39 20.88 14.78
CA SER A 296 9.94 21.15 14.70
C SER A 296 9.10 19.90 14.39
N VAL A 297 9.75 18.77 14.08
CA VAL A 297 9.03 17.52 13.76
C VAL A 297 8.24 17.06 14.98
N ALA A 298 6.93 17.00 14.82
CA ALA A 298 5.98 16.56 15.82
C ALA A 298 5.04 15.52 15.23
N VAL A 299 4.42 14.71 16.10
CA VAL A 299 3.49 13.65 15.70
C VAL A 299 2.21 13.69 16.50
N ASN A 300 1.13 13.28 15.89
CA ASN A 300 -0.15 13.06 16.56
C ASN A 300 -0.94 11.97 15.83
N ASN A 301 -1.77 11.23 16.56
CA ASN A 301 -2.74 10.32 15.97
C ASN A 301 -4.16 10.90 16.10
N PRO A 302 -4.75 11.45 15.03
CA PRO A 302 -6.10 12.04 15.10
C PRO A 302 -7.19 10.99 15.34
N LEU A 303 -6.94 9.74 14.91
CA LEU A 303 -7.84 8.62 15.10
C LEU A 303 -7.23 7.59 16.08
N PRO A 304 -8.05 6.79 16.76
CA PRO A 304 -7.55 5.73 17.60
C PRO A 304 -6.85 4.66 16.78
N ALA A 305 -5.82 4.02 17.34
CA ALA A 305 -5.23 2.83 16.77
C ALA A 305 -6.24 1.67 16.80
N ALA A 306 -6.26 0.87 15.76
CA ALA A 306 -7.21 -0.23 15.58
C ALA A 306 -6.53 -1.46 14.95
N GLY A 307 -7.22 -2.60 15.01
CA GLY A 307 -6.74 -3.86 14.39
C GLY A 307 -5.87 -4.72 15.30
N GLY A 308 -5.46 -4.22 16.46
CA GLY A 308 -4.76 -5.03 17.46
C GLY A 308 -5.70 -6.09 18.03
N ARG A 309 -5.32 -7.37 17.89
CA ARG A 309 -6.06 -8.52 18.41
C ARG A 309 -5.07 -9.49 19.06
N SER A 310 -5.47 -10.03 20.18
CA SER A 310 -4.74 -11.13 20.81
C SER A 310 -4.87 -12.42 19.98
N VAL A 311 -4.06 -13.41 20.30
CA VAL A 311 -4.15 -14.73 19.69
C VAL A 311 -5.57 -15.30 19.80
N GLU A 312 -5.95 -16.12 18.83
CA GLU A 312 -7.29 -16.73 18.80
C GLU A 312 -7.54 -17.62 20.02
N SER A 313 -8.67 -17.45 20.65
CA SER A 313 -9.14 -18.36 21.72
C SER A 313 -9.49 -19.74 21.14
N VAL A 314 -9.52 -20.77 21.99
CA VAL A 314 -9.87 -22.14 21.59
C VAL A 314 -11.24 -22.20 20.88
N VAL A 315 -12.21 -21.41 21.35
CA VAL A 315 -13.56 -21.35 20.74
C VAL A 315 -13.51 -20.73 19.36
N GLU A 316 -12.76 -19.63 19.19
CA GLU A 316 -12.56 -18.98 17.88
C GLU A 316 -11.82 -19.92 16.91
N VAL A 317 -10.75 -20.58 17.36
CA VAL A 317 -10.02 -21.57 16.55
C VAL A 317 -10.96 -22.66 16.04
N LYS A 318 -11.85 -23.19 16.90
CA LYS A 318 -12.83 -24.22 16.49
C LYS A 318 -13.79 -23.72 15.42
N ASN A 319 -14.34 -22.52 15.61
CA ASN A 319 -15.29 -21.94 14.66
C ASN A 319 -14.60 -21.56 13.34
N ASN A 320 -13.41 -20.94 13.42
CA ASN A 320 -12.66 -20.55 12.24
C ASN A 320 -12.11 -21.74 11.45
N ALA A 321 -11.75 -22.84 12.11
CA ALA A 321 -11.33 -24.06 11.44
C ALA A 321 -12.46 -24.67 10.60
N LEU A 322 -13.69 -24.68 11.11
CA LEU A 322 -14.87 -25.11 10.36
C LEU A 322 -15.14 -24.21 9.15
N ALA A 323 -15.11 -22.89 9.37
CA ALA A 323 -15.30 -21.92 8.30
C ALA A 323 -14.21 -21.99 7.22
N TYR A 324 -12.95 -22.17 7.62
CA TYR A 324 -11.81 -22.32 6.71
C TYR A 324 -11.94 -23.56 5.82
N PHE A 325 -12.39 -24.69 6.40
CA PHE A 325 -12.62 -25.91 5.64
C PHE A 325 -13.72 -25.75 4.59
N GLN A 326 -14.75 -24.96 4.90
CA GLN A 326 -15.86 -24.69 3.96
C GLN A 326 -15.50 -23.69 2.87
N ALA A 327 -14.74 -22.63 3.20
CA ALA A 327 -14.47 -21.50 2.31
C ALA A 327 -13.46 -21.83 1.20
N GLN A 328 -12.49 -22.69 1.47
CA GLN A 328 -11.33 -22.97 0.60
C GLN A 328 -10.55 -21.69 0.19
N ALA A 329 -9.24 -21.73 0.09
CA ALA A 329 -8.41 -20.57 -0.25
C ALA A 329 -8.27 -20.42 -1.78
N ARG A 330 -9.35 -20.08 -2.48
CA ARG A 330 -9.36 -19.90 -3.95
C ARG A 330 -10.03 -18.59 -4.33
N ALA A 331 -9.61 -17.98 -5.43
CA ALA A 331 -10.26 -16.83 -6.03
C ALA A 331 -11.28 -17.34 -7.08
N VAL A 332 -12.53 -16.94 -6.94
CA VAL A 332 -13.64 -17.34 -7.81
C VAL A 332 -14.33 -16.11 -8.39
N THR A 333 -14.52 -15.07 -7.58
CA THR A 333 -15.16 -13.81 -7.99
C THR A 333 -14.13 -12.77 -8.42
N LYS A 334 -14.57 -11.73 -9.11
CA LYS A 334 -13.71 -10.57 -9.46
C LYS A 334 -13.13 -9.92 -8.21
N GLU A 335 -13.95 -9.79 -7.19
CA GLU A 335 -13.61 -9.18 -5.90
C GLU A 335 -12.56 -10.01 -5.15
N ASP A 336 -12.60 -11.35 -5.27
CA ASP A 336 -11.58 -12.22 -4.67
C ASP A 336 -10.20 -11.95 -5.29
N TYR A 337 -10.11 -11.85 -6.62
CA TYR A 337 -8.86 -11.53 -7.31
C TYR A 337 -8.34 -10.15 -6.90
N ILE A 338 -9.20 -9.12 -6.89
CA ILE A 338 -8.83 -7.76 -6.50
C ILE A 338 -8.33 -7.74 -5.05
N THR A 339 -9.03 -8.40 -4.13
CA THR A 339 -8.64 -8.48 -2.72
C THR A 339 -7.27 -9.17 -2.55
N ARG A 340 -7.01 -10.24 -3.31
CA ARG A 340 -5.71 -10.93 -3.28
C ARG A 340 -4.58 -10.04 -3.80
N ILE A 341 -4.83 -9.28 -4.87
CA ILE A 341 -3.83 -8.37 -5.43
C ILE A 341 -3.47 -7.27 -4.44
N TYR A 342 -4.45 -6.67 -3.76
CA TYR A 342 -4.18 -5.69 -2.72
C TYR A 342 -3.52 -6.28 -1.45
N ALA A 343 -3.63 -7.59 -1.26
CA ALA A 343 -2.93 -8.31 -0.19
C ALA A 343 -1.48 -8.69 -0.55
N LEU A 344 -1.01 -8.37 -1.76
CA LEU A 344 0.39 -8.59 -2.15
C LEU A 344 1.31 -7.76 -1.24
N PRO A 345 2.32 -8.37 -0.60
CA PRO A 345 3.29 -7.63 0.19
C PRO A 345 4.04 -6.57 -0.63
N ALA A 346 4.19 -5.36 -0.08
CA ALA A 346 4.79 -4.22 -0.77
C ALA A 346 6.22 -4.44 -1.29
N LYS A 347 6.96 -5.35 -0.70
CA LYS A 347 8.31 -5.74 -1.14
C LYS A 347 8.37 -6.36 -2.54
N TYR A 348 7.25 -6.87 -3.06
CA TYR A 348 7.14 -7.40 -4.41
C TYR A 348 6.62 -6.37 -5.42
N GLY A 349 6.43 -5.16 -4.97
CA GLY A 349 5.87 -4.05 -5.74
C GLY A 349 4.51 -3.60 -5.20
N ASN A 350 4.23 -2.32 -5.35
CA ASN A 350 2.99 -1.72 -4.88
C ASN A 350 1.97 -1.67 -6.01
N VAL A 351 0.77 -2.20 -5.74
CA VAL A 351 -0.38 -2.05 -6.62
C VAL A 351 -1.31 -0.97 -6.05
N ALA A 352 -1.43 0.12 -6.78
CA ALA A 352 -2.29 1.24 -6.41
C ALA A 352 -3.75 0.94 -6.72
N LYS A 353 -4.02 0.44 -7.93
CA LYS A 353 -5.36 0.12 -8.42
C LYS A 353 -5.35 -1.17 -9.22
N ALA A 354 -6.40 -1.94 -9.05
CA ALA A 354 -6.63 -3.16 -9.80
C ALA A 354 -8.09 -3.21 -10.29
N TYR A 355 -8.27 -3.62 -11.53
CA TYR A 355 -9.57 -3.78 -12.15
C TYR A 355 -9.56 -5.01 -13.05
N ILE A 356 -10.56 -5.87 -12.94
CA ILE A 356 -10.60 -7.12 -13.68
C ILE A 356 -11.84 -7.20 -14.55
N VAL A 357 -11.64 -7.57 -15.79
CA VAL A 357 -12.70 -7.70 -16.80
C VAL A 357 -12.50 -8.99 -17.56
N GLN A 358 -13.60 -9.67 -17.89
CA GLN A 358 -13.58 -10.80 -18.77
C GLN A 358 -13.23 -10.36 -20.19
N ASP A 359 -12.44 -11.12 -20.95
CA ASP A 359 -11.96 -10.72 -22.27
C ASP A 359 -13.09 -10.34 -23.27
N THR A 360 -14.21 -11.03 -23.17
CA THR A 360 -15.40 -10.76 -23.99
C THR A 360 -16.12 -9.45 -23.68
N GLN A 361 -15.95 -8.86 -22.48
CA GLN A 361 -16.69 -7.66 -22.08
C GLN A 361 -16.13 -6.37 -22.68
N LEU A 362 -14.84 -6.33 -23.02
CA LEU A 362 -14.22 -5.15 -23.63
C LEU A 362 -14.53 -5.00 -25.11
N ASP A 363 -14.64 -6.09 -25.83
CA ASP A 363 -14.93 -6.05 -27.28
C ASP A 363 -16.32 -5.53 -27.60
N SER A 364 -17.31 -5.72 -26.70
CA SER A 364 -18.66 -5.20 -26.87
C SER A 364 -18.78 -3.68 -26.67
N GLN A 365 -17.80 -3.06 -26.04
CA GLN A 365 -17.80 -1.63 -25.72
C GLN A 365 -16.97 -0.77 -26.67
N SER A 366 -15.92 -1.34 -27.27
CA SER A 366 -14.94 -0.54 -28.01
C SER A 366 -15.30 -0.24 -29.47
N GLY A 367 -16.33 -0.83 -30.03
CA GLY A 367 -16.77 -0.56 -31.42
C GLY A 367 -15.67 -0.77 -32.48
N ALA A 368 -14.53 -1.31 -32.12
CA ALA A 368 -13.42 -1.58 -33.00
C ALA A 368 -13.71 -2.82 -33.85
N ASN A 369 -13.49 -2.73 -35.13
CA ASN A 369 -13.64 -3.83 -36.09
C ASN A 369 -12.87 -5.07 -35.61
N SER A 370 -13.60 -6.05 -35.08
CA SER A 370 -13.11 -7.22 -34.36
C SER A 370 -12.68 -8.37 -35.28
N ASP A 371 -12.28 -8.10 -36.51
CA ASP A 371 -12.11 -9.15 -37.56
C ASP A 371 -10.91 -10.08 -37.38
N SER A 372 -10.09 -9.96 -36.35
CA SER A 372 -8.92 -10.82 -36.19
C SER A 372 -8.54 -11.25 -34.76
N ARG A 373 -9.33 -10.90 -33.75
CA ARG A 373 -9.01 -11.25 -32.36
C ARG A 373 -9.77 -12.49 -31.90
N VAL A 374 -9.05 -13.53 -31.57
CA VAL A 374 -9.65 -14.72 -30.94
C VAL A 374 -9.97 -14.38 -29.49
N ILE A 375 -11.26 -14.19 -29.20
CA ILE A 375 -11.76 -13.96 -27.84
C ILE A 375 -11.64 -15.26 -27.06
N ASN A 376 -10.96 -15.21 -25.91
CA ASN A 376 -10.91 -16.34 -24.98
C ASN A 376 -11.83 -16.07 -23.78
N PRO A 377 -13.00 -16.70 -23.70
CA PRO A 377 -13.95 -16.47 -22.60
C PRO A 377 -13.44 -16.92 -21.23
N LEU A 378 -12.37 -17.71 -21.18
CA LEU A 378 -11.71 -18.15 -19.95
C LEU A 378 -10.57 -17.21 -19.54
N ALA A 379 -10.23 -16.22 -20.38
CA ALA A 379 -9.22 -15.25 -20.07
C ALA A 379 -9.81 -14.05 -19.29
N LEU A 380 -9.14 -13.71 -18.21
CA LEU A 380 -9.42 -12.53 -17.41
C LEU A 380 -8.34 -11.48 -17.72
N ASN A 381 -8.75 -10.29 -18.12
CA ASN A 381 -7.86 -9.15 -18.28
C ASN A 381 -7.81 -8.39 -16.95
N LEU A 382 -6.67 -8.45 -16.29
CA LEU A 382 -6.38 -7.73 -15.06
C LEU A 382 -5.63 -6.44 -15.42
N TYR A 383 -6.27 -5.31 -15.18
CA TYR A 383 -5.68 -3.98 -15.35
C TYR A 383 -5.14 -3.49 -14.02
N VAL A 384 -3.88 -3.11 -13.99
CA VAL A 384 -3.19 -2.68 -12.78
C VAL A 384 -2.51 -1.33 -12.98
N LEU A 385 -2.44 -0.56 -11.89
CA LEU A 385 -1.62 0.63 -11.76
C LEU A 385 -0.79 0.49 -10.48
N GLY A 386 0.45 0.92 -10.54
CA GLY A 386 1.36 1.00 -9.39
C GLY A 386 1.58 2.43 -8.94
N PHE A 387 2.52 2.60 -8.01
CA PHE A 387 3.01 3.89 -7.58
C PHE A 387 4.45 4.10 -8.05
N ASP A 388 4.77 5.33 -8.46
CA ASP A 388 6.16 5.76 -8.65
C ASP A 388 6.83 6.09 -7.29
N ALA A 389 8.12 6.45 -7.32
CA ALA A 389 8.86 6.86 -6.12
C ALA A 389 8.24 8.08 -5.40
N GLY A 390 7.46 8.89 -6.11
CA GLY A 390 6.71 10.03 -5.59
C GLY A 390 5.31 9.68 -5.11
N LYS A 391 4.96 8.40 -4.96
CA LYS A 391 3.63 7.91 -4.58
C LYS A 391 2.52 8.44 -5.51
N ARG A 392 2.79 8.51 -6.82
CA ARG A 392 1.85 8.89 -7.88
C ARG A 392 1.52 7.67 -8.71
N LEU A 393 0.38 7.69 -9.40
CA LEU A 393 0.02 6.59 -10.29
C LEU A 393 1.03 6.46 -11.45
N ALA A 394 1.46 5.24 -11.66
CA ALA A 394 2.34 4.87 -12.77
C ALA A 394 1.99 3.48 -13.30
N ASN A 395 2.44 3.20 -14.52
CA ASN A 395 2.33 1.86 -15.06
C ASN A 395 3.18 0.90 -14.24
N VAL A 396 2.69 -0.31 -14.09
CA VAL A 396 3.39 -1.38 -13.37
C VAL A 396 4.47 -1.96 -14.26
N ASN A 397 5.69 -2.06 -13.74
CA ASN A 397 6.79 -2.65 -14.46
C ASN A 397 6.66 -4.19 -14.61
N GLN A 398 7.52 -4.79 -15.43
CA GLN A 398 7.48 -6.22 -15.72
C GLN A 398 7.74 -7.07 -14.48
N ALA A 399 8.67 -6.68 -13.62
CA ALA A 399 9.00 -7.42 -12.39
C ALA A 399 7.79 -7.54 -11.45
N VAL A 400 7.04 -6.44 -11.26
CA VAL A 400 5.82 -6.46 -10.44
C VAL A 400 4.73 -7.32 -11.09
N LYS A 401 4.58 -7.27 -12.42
CA LYS A 401 3.61 -8.12 -13.14
C LYS A 401 3.92 -9.60 -12.95
N GLU A 402 5.18 -10.01 -13.01
CA GLU A 402 5.61 -11.38 -12.78
C GLU A 402 5.38 -11.80 -11.32
N ASN A 403 5.67 -10.92 -10.37
CA ASN A 403 5.38 -11.15 -8.97
C ASN A 403 3.87 -11.35 -8.73
N ILE A 404 3.00 -10.50 -9.32
CA ILE A 404 1.54 -10.66 -9.25
C ILE A 404 1.11 -11.99 -9.87
N GLN A 405 1.64 -12.34 -11.03
CA GLN A 405 1.32 -13.61 -11.71
C GLN A 405 1.69 -14.81 -10.83
N THR A 406 2.91 -14.82 -10.29
CA THR A 406 3.41 -15.87 -9.40
C THR A 406 2.55 -15.96 -8.14
N TYR A 407 2.21 -14.82 -7.53
CA TYR A 407 1.38 -14.76 -6.33
C TYR A 407 -0.03 -15.29 -6.57
N LEU A 408 -0.66 -14.93 -7.69
CA LEU A 408 -2.01 -15.38 -8.03
C LEU A 408 -2.08 -16.88 -8.33
N THR A 409 -0.98 -17.54 -8.71
CA THR A 409 -0.98 -19.00 -8.96
C THR A 409 -1.41 -19.81 -7.74
N GLN A 410 -1.25 -19.26 -6.53
CA GLN A 410 -1.68 -19.91 -5.29
C GLN A 410 -3.20 -19.96 -5.14
N PHE A 411 -3.92 -19.04 -5.76
CA PHE A 411 -5.34 -18.80 -5.50
C PHE A 411 -6.22 -19.01 -6.72
N ARG A 412 -5.68 -18.87 -7.95
CA ARG A 412 -6.45 -18.98 -9.19
C ARG A 412 -6.98 -20.39 -9.40
N MET A 413 -8.10 -20.50 -10.06
CA MET A 413 -8.59 -21.79 -10.57
C MET A 413 -7.71 -22.26 -11.73
N VAL A 414 -7.61 -23.57 -11.91
CA VAL A 414 -6.77 -24.18 -12.97
C VAL A 414 -7.23 -23.75 -14.37
N THR A 415 -8.51 -23.47 -14.53
CA THR A 415 -9.12 -23.05 -15.81
C THR A 415 -8.91 -21.58 -16.14
N ASP A 416 -8.55 -20.73 -15.16
CA ASP A 416 -8.49 -19.31 -15.35
C ASP A 416 -7.13 -18.88 -15.90
N ALA A 417 -7.15 -18.18 -17.05
CA ALA A 417 -5.99 -17.50 -17.59
C ALA A 417 -6.07 -16.01 -17.24
N VAL A 418 -5.08 -15.50 -16.50
CA VAL A 418 -5.03 -14.09 -16.11
C VAL A 418 -3.98 -13.37 -16.96
N ASN A 419 -4.42 -12.39 -17.75
CA ASN A 419 -3.56 -11.50 -18.52
C ASN A 419 -3.41 -10.18 -17.76
N ILE A 420 -2.19 -9.79 -17.41
CA ILE A 420 -1.92 -8.56 -16.67
C ILE A 420 -1.61 -7.44 -17.67
N LYS A 421 -2.37 -6.35 -17.60
CA LYS A 421 -2.27 -5.18 -18.47
C LYS A 421 -2.19 -3.91 -17.65
N ASP A 422 -1.62 -2.85 -18.23
CA ASP A 422 -1.64 -1.53 -17.63
C ASP A 422 -2.97 -0.83 -17.88
N ALA A 423 -3.49 -0.10 -16.89
CA ALA A 423 -4.58 0.83 -17.10
C ALA A 423 -4.04 2.22 -17.46
N PHE A 424 -4.87 3.05 -18.08
CA PHE A 424 -4.48 4.41 -18.45
C PHE A 424 -4.63 5.38 -17.28
N VAL A 425 -3.62 6.23 -17.07
CA VAL A 425 -3.70 7.33 -16.11
C VAL A 425 -4.01 8.62 -16.86
N ILE A 426 -5.11 9.27 -16.51
CA ILE A 426 -5.52 10.57 -17.05
C ILE A 426 -5.25 11.63 -15.99
N ASN A 427 -4.18 12.39 -16.17
CA ASN A 427 -3.85 13.46 -15.24
C ASN A 427 -4.75 14.68 -15.47
N ILE A 428 -5.28 15.23 -14.38
CA ILE A 428 -6.22 16.33 -14.41
C ILE A 428 -5.72 17.55 -13.62
N GLY A 429 -6.15 18.73 -14.07
CA GLY A 429 -6.06 19.96 -13.31
C GLY A 429 -7.47 20.45 -12.95
N VAL A 430 -7.60 21.11 -11.81
CA VAL A 430 -8.87 21.61 -11.27
C VAL A 430 -8.81 23.11 -11.09
N SER A 431 -9.74 23.85 -11.70
CA SER A 431 -9.86 25.31 -11.54
C SER A 431 -11.23 25.67 -10.98
N PHE A 432 -11.26 26.46 -9.94
CA PHE A 432 -12.51 26.92 -9.32
C PHE A 432 -12.41 28.37 -8.85
N SER A 433 -13.56 29.02 -8.75
CA SER A 433 -13.69 30.36 -8.18
C SER A 433 -14.67 30.37 -7.01
N LEU A 434 -14.41 31.15 -5.99
CA LEU A 434 -15.27 31.22 -4.81
C LEU A 434 -15.48 32.65 -4.32
N LEU A 435 -16.60 32.87 -3.64
CA LEU A 435 -16.90 34.04 -2.85
C LEU A 435 -16.64 33.71 -1.39
N THR A 436 -15.91 34.57 -0.68
CA THR A 436 -15.65 34.44 0.75
C THR A 436 -16.69 35.18 1.58
N LYS A 437 -16.98 34.67 2.78
CA LYS A 437 -17.79 35.39 3.76
C LYS A 437 -16.99 36.58 4.32
N SER A 438 -17.70 37.68 4.65
CA SER A 438 -17.09 38.85 5.28
C SER A 438 -16.43 38.46 6.61
N GLY A 439 -15.23 38.96 6.87
CA GLY A 439 -14.46 38.72 8.08
C GLY A 439 -13.51 37.50 8.04
N TYR A 440 -13.45 36.78 6.93
CA TYR A 440 -12.47 35.71 6.72
C TYR A 440 -11.30 36.17 5.85
N ASN A 441 -10.10 35.67 6.14
CA ASN A 441 -8.94 35.88 5.29
C ASN A 441 -9.13 35.10 3.97
N LYS A 442 -9.06 35.81 2.83
CA LYS A 442 -9.34 35.25 1.50
C LYS A 442 -8.36 34.13 1.14
N GLU A 443 -7.07 34.31 1.41
CA GLU A 443 -6.03 33.34 1.12
C GLU A 443 -6.18 32.06 1.95
N GLU A 444 -6.48 32.20 3.22
CA GLU A 444 -6.71 31.05 4.11
C GLU A 444 -7.93 30.23 3.67
N VAL A 445 -9.01 30.87 3.23
CA VAL A 445 -10.19 30.19 2.70
C VAL A 445 -9.87 29.43 1.42
N VAL A 446 -9.06 30.01 0.52
CA VAL A 446 -8.59 29.33 -0.71
C VAL A 446 -7.75 28.11 -0.36
N LEU A 447 -6.80 28.23 0.57
CA LEU A 447 -5.96 27.11 0.99
C LEU A 447 -6.80 25.96 1.57
N ARG A 448 -7.79 26.28 2.41
CA ARG A 448 -8.74 25.28 2.93
C ARG A 448 -9.58 24.63 1.83
N ALA A 449 -9.99 25.40 0.82
CA ALA A 449 -10.72 24.87 -0.32
C ALA A 449 -9.84 23.97 -1.20
N ILE A 450 -8.60 24.34 -1.46
CA ILE A 450 -7.59 23.51 -2.15
C ILE A 450 -7.40 22.20 -1.39
N GLN A 451 -7.34 22.26 -0.06
CA GLN A 451 -7.29 21.05 0.78
C GLN A 451 -8.46 20.13 0.53
N LYS A 452 -9.68 20.64 0.48
CA LYS A 452 -10.90 19.84 0.19
C LYS A 452 -10.85 19.19 -1.19
N VAL A 453 -10.29 19.88 -2.19
CA VAL A 453 -10.08 19.30 -3.53
C VAL A 453 -9.06 18.15 -3.49
N LYS A 454 -7.95 18.30 -2.76
CA LYS A 454 -6.97 17.22 -2.55
C LYS A 454 -7.61 16.01 -1.88
N ASP A 455 -8.40 16.23 -0.83
CA ASP A 455 -9.10 15.16 -0.10
C ASP A 455 -10.14 14.45 -0.96
N PHE A 456 -10.79 15.19 -1.88
CA PHE A 456 -11.75 14.63 -2.82
C PHE A 456 -11.06 13.72 -3.85
N PHE A 457 -9.94 14.16 -4.43
CA PHE A 457 -9.17 13.39 -5.40
C PHE A 457 -8.12 12.47 -4.79
N ASN A 458 -8.19 12.20 -3.48
CA ASN A 458 -7.33 11.21 -2.87
C ASN A 458 -7.48 9.87 -3.59
N ILE A 459 -6.37 9.31 -4.04
CA ILE A 459 -6.35 8.11 -4.88
C ILE A 459 -6.99 6.90 -4.20
N ASP A 460 -6.97 6.80 -2.88
CA ASP A 460 -7.62 5.71 -2.15
C ASP A 460 -9.14 5.67 -2.36
N LYS A 461 -9.74 6.83 -2.61
CA LYS A 461 -11.18 6.97 -2.84
C LYS A 461 -11.58 6.78 -4.31
N TRP A 462 -10.63 6.82 -5.24
CA TRP A 462 -10.88 6.71 -6.67
C TRP A 462 -10.63 5.31 -7.20
N GLN A 463 -11.47 4.89 -8.15
CA GLN A 463 -11.36 3.60 -8.80
C GLN A 463 -11.14 3.76 -10.31
N ILE A 464 -10.62 2.72 -10.96
CA ILE A 464 -10.56 2.66 -12.41
C ILE A 464 -11.99 2.68 -12.96
N GLY A 465 -12.24 3.53 -13.95
CA GLY A 465 -13.56 3.68 -14.58
C GLY A 465 -14.54 4.55 -13.80
N GLN A 466 -14.12 5.24 -12.74
CA GLN A 466 -15.01 6.11 -11.96
C GLN A 466 -15.17 7.49 -12.60
N PRO A 467 -16.42 7.98 -12.82
CA PRO A 467 -16.67 9.33 -13.36
C PRO A 467 -16.50 10.41 -12.30
N ILE A 468 -16.16 11.64 -12.73
CA ILE A 468 -16.10 12.82 -11.86
C ILE A 468 -17.42 13.57 -11.92
N VAL A 469 -18.14 13.66 -10.80
CA VAL A 469 -19.35 14.45 -10.68
C VAL A 469 -18.97 15.87 -10.22
N LEU A 470 -19.08 16.86 -11.11
CA LEU A 470 -18.67 18.23 -10.82
C LEU A 470 -19.51 18.90 -9.74
N ALA A 471 -20.79 18.52 -9.63
CA ALA A 471 -21.67 19.03 -8.59
C ALA A 471 -21.23 18.58 -7.19
N ASP A 472 -20.78 17.32 -7.05
CA ASP A 472 -20.29 16.81 -5.77
C ASP A 472 -18.99 17.51 -5.35
N LEU A 473 -18.09 17.75 -6.31
CA LEU A 473 -16.87 18.49 -6.05
C LEU A 473 -17.16 19.94 -5.62
N ALA A 474 -18.07 20.64 -6.34
CA ALA A 474 -18.50 22.00 -5.97
C ALA A 474 -19.17 22.03 -4.58
N TYR A 475 -19.96 21.02 -4.26
CA TYR A 475 -20.58 20.88 -2.95
C TYR A 475 -19.53 20.70 -1.85
N GLN A 476 -18.53 19.85 -2.04
CA GLN A 476 -17.44 19.69 -1.06
C GLN A 476 -16.65 20.98 -0.84
N ILE A 477 -16.38 21.74 -1.91
CA ILE A 477 -15.73 23.06 -1.79
C ILE A 477 -16.62 24.03 -1.00
N SER A 478 -17.94 24.03 -1.24
CA SER A 478 -18.90 24.91 -0.55
C SER A 478 -19.02 24.67 0.96
N LEU A 479 -18.71 23.44 1.40
CA LEU A 479 -18.67 23.06 2.82
C LEU A 479 -17.47 23.62 3.57
N THR A 480 -16.49 24.23 2.86
CA THR A 480 -15.31 24.81 3.49
C THR A 480 -15.71 26.03 4.32
N ASP A 481 -15.23 26.10 5.56
CA ASP A 481 -15.50 27.24 6.42
C ASP A 481 -14.92 28.54 5.83
N GLY A 482 -15.74 29.58 5.80
CA GLY A 482 -15.41 30.86 5.16
C GLY A 482 -15.85 30.98 3.70
N VAL A 483 -16.28 29.91 3.03
CA VAL A 483 -16.84 29.97 1.67
C VAL A 483 -18.31 30.40 1.75
N SER A 484 -18.68 31.41 0.97
CA SER A 484 -20.05 31.86 0.79
C SER A 484 -20.72 31.12 -0.36
N ALA A 485 -20.07 31.04 -1.49
CA ALA A 485 -20.54 30.34 -2.68
C ALA A 485 -19.38 29.93 -3.60
N VAL A 486 -19.57 28.85 -4.35
CA VAL A 486 -18.70 28.48 -5.48
C VAL A 486 -19.29 29.13 -6.73
N VAL A 487 -18.48 29.89 -7.45
CA VAL A 487 -18.90 30.65 -8.63
C VAL A 487 -18.23 30.03 -9.86
N PRO A 488 -18.96 29.86 -10.97
CA PRO A 488 -18.36 29.39 -12.21
C PRO A 488 -17.14 30.24 -12.60
N PRO A 489 -15.98 29.65 -12.89
CA PRO A 489 -14.82 30.39 -13.40
C PRO A 489 -15.17 31.12 -14.71
N GLU A 490 -14.73 32.38 -14.87
CA GLU A 490 -15.05 33.18 -16.04
C GLU A 490 -14.28 32.77 -17.30
N ASN A 491 -13.06 32.24 -17.10
CA ASN A 491 -12.18 31.88 -18.20
C ASN A 491 -12.46 30.47 -18.70
N ASN A 492 -12.62 30.32 -20.02
CA ASN A 492 -12.76 29.03 -20.73
C ASN A 492 -13.90 28.11 -20.23
N ASN A 493 -15.03 28.71 -19.81
CA ASN A 493 -16.17 28.01 -19.25
C ASN A 493 -17.47 28.24 -20.06
N PRO A 494 -17.55 27.75 -21.30
CA PRO A 494 -18.72 27.99 -22.17
C PRO A 494 -20.01 27.36 -21.64
N ASN A 495 -19.90 26.36 -20.76
CA ASN A 495 -21.04 25.62 -20.22
C ASN A 495 -21.47 26.11 -18.82
N GLY A 496 -20.83 27.14 -18.26
CA GLY A 496 -21.16 27.66 -16.92
C GLY A 496 -20.95 26.63 -15.80
N LEU A 497 -20.00 25.72 -15.93
CA LEU A 497 -19.74 24.67 -14.95
C LEU A 497 -19.19 25.28 -13.65
N PRO A 498 -19.59 24.79 -12.47
CA PRO A 498 -19.16 25.34 -11.20
C PRO A 498 -17.66 25.12 -10.92
N VAL A 499 -17.08 24.06 -11.49
CA VAL A 499 -15.67 23.72 -11.42
C VAL A 499 -15.23 23.26 -12.81
N LEU A 500 -14.06 23.65 -13.23
CA LEU A 500 -13.47 23.22 -14.50
C LEU A 500 -12.42 22.15 -14.24
N ILE A 501 -12.46 21.11 -15.06
CA ILE A 501 -11.43 20.08 -15.14
C ILE A 501 -10.70 20.25 -16.47
N SER A 502 -9.38 20.20 -16.43
CA SER A 502 -8.51 20.22 -17.61
C SER A 502 -7.67 18.95 -17.65
N ASN A 503 -7.30 18.50 -18.85
CA ASN A 503 -6.34 17.42 -19.01
C ASN A 503 -4.92 17.96 -18.99
N LYS A 504 -4.07 17.39 -18.14
CA LYS A 504 -2.63 17.65 -18.05
C LYS A 504 -1.88 16.44 -18.64
N PHE A 505 -1.24 16.59 -19.79
CA PHE A 505 -0.70 15.46 -20.52
C PHE A 505 0.77 15.58 -20.96
N LYS A 506 1.42 16.74 -20.78
CA LYS A 506 2.78 16.93 -21.26
C LYS A 506 3.80 16.10 -20.45
N GLU A 507 4.43 15.13 -21.08
CA GLU A 507 5.48 14.32 -20.46
C GLU A 507 6.68 15.14 -19.98
N SER A 508 7.01 16.23 -20.69
CA SER A 508 8.09 17.16 -20.30
C SER A 508 7.85 17.87 -18.97
N GLU A 509 6.58 17.95 -18.54
CA GLU A 509 6.15 18.49 -17.24
C GLU A 509 5.91 17.37 -16.20
N GLY A 510 6.24 16.12 -16.55
CA GLY A 510 6.13 14.97 -15.66
C GLY A 510 4.76 14.30 -15.64
N TYR A 511 3.85 14.58 -16.57
CA TYR A 511 2.55 13.91 -16.69
C TYR A 511 2.62 12.60 -17.50
N SER A 512 1.51 11.88 -17.58
CA SER A 512 1.44 10.53 -18.17
C SER A 512 1.55 10.45 -19.69
N GLY A 513 1.50 11.57 -20.38
CA GLY A 513 1.44 11.61 -21.87
C GLY A 513 0.05 11.31 -22.45
N ASN A 514 -0.91 10.87 -21.65
CA ASN A 514 -2.23 10.48 -22.12
C ASN A 514 -3.12 11.69 -22.39
N VAL A 515 -3.45 11.90 -23.67
CA VAL A 515 -4.36 12.96 -24.08
C VAL A 515 -5.81 12.48 -23.96
N TYR A 516 -6.63 13.27 -23.24
CA TYR A 516 -8.04 12.99 -23.05
C TYR A 516 -8.88 14.26 -23.23
N ASP A 517 -9.87 14.21 -24.10
CA ASP A 517 -10.77 15.35 -24.33
C ASP A 517 -11.85 15.42 -23.25
N ILE A 518 -11.53 16.14 -22.17
CA ILE A 518 -12.43 16.37 -21.03
C ILE A 518 -13.72 17.07 -21.47
N ASN A 519 -13.64 18.00 -22.45
CA ASN A 519 -14.81 18.77 -22.87
C ASN A 519 -15.88 17.87 -23.54
N THR A 520 -15.44 17.01 -24.45
CA THR A 520 -16.32 16.04 -25.13
C THR A 520 -16.81 14.95 -24.15
N ALA A 521 -15.99 14.58 -23.18
CA ALA A 521 -16.34 13.60 -22.16
C ALA A 521 -17.28 14.14 -21.07
N THR A 522 -17.40 15.47 -20.96
CA THR A 522 -18.28 16.10 -19.97
C THR A 522 -19.72 16.18 -20.49
N LYS A 523 -20.61 15.44 -19.87
CA LYS A 523 -22.05 15.44 -20.20
C LYS A 523 -22.87 15.63 -18.94
N GLY A 524 -23.75 16.64 -18.93
CA GLY A 524 -24.64 16.88 -17.80
C GLY A 524 -23.92 17.19 -16.48
N GLY A 525 -22.72 17.79 -16.51
CA GLY A 525 -21.93 18.09 -15.31
C GLY A 525 -21.17 16.88 -14.75
N VAL A 526 -21.06 15.81 -15.52
CA VAL A 526 -20.29 14.60 -15.17
C VAL A 526 -19.21 14.40 -16.23
N VAL A 527 -17.96 14.26 -15.80
CA VAL A 527 -16.82 13.87 -16.65
C VAL A 527 -16.74 12.35 -16.64
N TYR A 528 -17.01 11.74 -17.78
CA TYR A 528 -16.96 10.28 -17.91
C TYR A 528 -15.51 9.82 -18.20
N PRO A 529 -15.09 8.65 -17.67
CA PRO A 529 -13.80 8.07 -18.00
C PRO A 529 -13.78 7.52 -19.44
N SER A 530 -12.59 7.19 -19.94
CA SER A 530 -12.43 6.48 -21.21
C SER A 530 -13.13 5.12 -21.19
N LEU A 531 -13.52 4.62 -22.35
CA LEU A 531 -14.01 3.25 -22.51
C LEU A 531 -12.94 2.21 -22.20
N ASP A 532 -11.66 2.51 -22.47
CA ASP A 532 -10.56 1.71 -22.01
C ASP A 532 -10.34 1.97 -20.50
N PRO A 533 -9.99 0.93 -19.72
CA PRO A 533 -9.81 1.08 -18.28
C PRO A 533 -8.83 2.19 -17.92
N SER A 534 -9.34 3.26 -17.33
CA SER A 534 -8.58 4.47 -17.01
C SER A 534 -8.92 4.99 -15.63
N CYS A 535 -7.96 5.68 -15.00
CA CYS A 535 -8.12 6.32 -13.71
C CYS A 535 -7.77 7.80 -13.81
N PHE A 536 -8.61 8.66 -13.25
CA PHE A 536 -8.30 10.08 -13.11
C PHE A 536 -7.36 10.31 -11.94
N GLU A 537 -6.32 11.10 -12.13
CA GLU A 537 -5.36 11.45 -11.11
C GLU A 537 -5.07 12.95 -11.08
N LEU A 538 -5.11 13.53 -9.90
CA LEU A 538 -4.57 14.85 -9.60
C LEU A 538 -3.09 14.70 -9.20
N LYS A 539 -2.17 14.78 -10.17
CA LYS A 539 -0.78 14.37 -9.98
C LYS A 539 0.01 15.29 -9.06
N PHE A 540 -0.09 16.59 -9.25
CA PHE A 540 0.63 17.59 -8.47
C PHE A 540 -0.36 18.46 -7.69
N GLY A 541 -0.80 17.97 -6.53
CA GLY A 541 -1.87 18.61 -5.74
C GLY A 541 -1.62 20.08 -5.38
N ASN A 542 -0.38 20.57 -5.41
CA ASN A 542 -0.07 21.97 -5.14
C ASN A 542 0.00 22.83 -6.41
N ALA A 543 0.16 22.22 -7.60
CA ALA A 543 0.33 22.94 -8.87
C ALA A 543 -0.89 22.81 -9.80
N ASP A 544 -1.62 21.67 -9.69
CA ASP A 544 -2.73 21.34 -10.58
C ASP A 544 -4.08 21.88 -10.09
N ILE A 545 -4.11 22.54 -8.92
CA ILE A 545 -5.32 23.14 -8.37
C ILE A 545 -5.18 24.67 -8.40
N GLU A 546 -6.07 25.32 -9.14
CA GLU A 546 -6.15 26.76 -9.22
C GLU A 546 -7.43 27.26 -8.53
N GLY A 547 -7.31 27.79 -7.32
CA GLY A 547 -8.41 28.43 -6.61
C GLY A 547 -8.31 29.97 -6.70
N ARG A 548 -9.41 30.64 -7.00
CA ARG A 548 -9.47 32.11 -7.03
C ARG A 548 -10.63 32.62 -6.19
N VAL A 549 -10.41 33.78 -5.53
CA VAL A 549 -11.51 34.52 -4.90
C VAL A 549 -12.00 35.55 -5.87
N VAL A 550 -13.30 35.51 -6.18
CA VAL A 550 -13.96 36.58 -6.92
C VAL A 550 -14.18 37.74 -5.94
N GLY A 551 -13.65 38.92 -6.27
CA GLY A 551 -13.80 40.10 -5.43
C GLY A 551 -15.26 40.40 -5.17
N ASP A 552 -15.59 40.83 -3.95
CA ASP A 552 -16.87 41.39 -3.59
C ASP A 552 -17.07 42.68 -4.39
N SER A 553 -17.63 42.61 -5.58
CA SER A 553 -18.14 43.76 -6.31
C SER A 553 -19.50 44.17 -5.78
N ALA A 554 -19.67 44.12 -4.46
CA ALA A 554 -20.76 44.75 -3.79
C ALA A 554 -20.43 46.27 -3.65
N GLY A 555 -20.77 47.02 -4.64
CA GLY A 555 -20.96 48.45 -4.53
C GLY A 555 -19.77 49.36 -4.91
N SER A 556 -19.38 49.37 -6.17
CA SER A 556 -18.93 50.62 -6.77
C SER A 556 -19.82 50.90 -7.99
N PRO A 557 -20.68 51.93 -7.94
CA PRO A 557 -21.43 52.36 -9.11
C PRO A 557 -20.43 52.88 -10.14
N GLY A 558 -20.58 52.42 -11.36
CA GLY A 558 -19.73 52.63 -12.50
C GLY A 558 -19.05 53.99 -12.58
N ASN A 559 -17.76 53.91 -12.88
CA ASN A 559 -17.15 54.98 -13.65
C ASN A 559 -16.58 54.36 -14.93
N SER A 560 -17.47 54.34 -15.93
CA SER A 560 -17.08 54.20 -17.31
C SER A 560 -16.33 55.47 -17.71
N ASN A 561 -15.00 55.41 -17.71
CA ASN A 561 -14.22 56.31 -18.53
C ASN A 561 -13.17 55.49 -19.29
N GLY A 562 -13.46 55.36 -20.58
CA GLY A 562 -12.51 54.92 -21.55
C GLY A 562 -11.26 55.84 -21.55
N GLY A 563 -10.13 55.21 -21.73
CA GLY A 563 -8.84 55.81 -21.93
C GLY A 563 -7.94 54.78 -22.56
N SER A 564 -7.97 54.76 -23.91
CA SER A 564 -6.92 54.18 -24.73
C SER A 564 -5.59 54.87 -24.41
N TYR A 565 -4.57 54.04 -24.10
CA TYR A 565 -3.21 54.21 -24.59
C TYR A 565 -2.52 52.87 -24.59
#